data_53a832592f8c4860e71e3ae2ec5dc1d9
#
_entry.id   53a832592f8c4860e71e3ae2ec5dc1d9
#
_cell.length_a   1.000
_cell.length_b   1.000
_cell.length_c   1.000
_cell.angle_alpha   90.00
_cell.angle_beta   90.00
_cell.angle_gamma   90.00
#
_symmetry.space_group_name_H-M   'P 1'
#
loop_
_entity.id
_entity.type
_entity.pdbx_description
1 polymer ?
#
loop_
_entity_poly.entity_id
_entity_poly.type
_entity_poly.pdbx_seq_one_letter_code
_entity_poly.pdbx_strand_id
1 'polypeptide(L)'
;LVAYQGFMRGTELRLGMPLPTSPVQAALSADEENTLRGVATELGSSALRFSLFYSDRRRDGILHEGDNRVQLMATTGYHRTPLEWKHRHQVRERLVGGRIAFRAAQGSLAFNYLRMDWSGRLVQQLPHYGYLREAHDLSYLQHFSLDYRMTSLSGQWLSAGEMALSTRGGKAALAYVRYRDPDRGDYTLSGRYLSSSYMAPLGNTPSRFAYPGNEMGCYMAAHLPLLDQLDLLLSWDVYRSLVVRKGEEAPSRGGLLGVRARYAFSPQCLLYTQYRMHYEQNKGQRHSLHMRGVVPLSPGWKATVGVQFKRNHIRYAKRMAWYRGFSTSLQLDYTPTEHLRIGGLGVFYQTDSFNERSIYYTPYVRTTHLLSTFYGKGIAGIGYARWRIGEHWAVEAKVVTTLPMQPNRGTSRATPQTTEFALSLSLL
;
A
#
# COMPACT_ATOMS: atom_id res chain seq x y z
N LEU A 1 -3.59 -12.13 10.78
CA LEU A 1 -3.90 -11.91 9.35
C LEU A 1 -4.75 -10.68 9.11
N VAL A 2 -5.69 -10.38 9.98
CA VAL A 2 -6.55 -9.18 9.91
C VAL A 2 -5.80 -7.95 10.39
N ALA A 3 -4.74 -8.14 11.13
CA ALA A 3 -4.09 -7.10 11.90
C ALA A 3 -2.82 -6.53 11.27
N TYR A 4 -2.34 -7.05 10.16
CA TYR A 4 -1.14 -6.57 9.51
C TYR A 4 -1.42 -5.36 8.61
N GLN A 5 -1.58 -4.18 9.19
CA GLN A 5 -1.60 -2.90 8.47
C GLN A 5 -0.19 -2.32 8.26
N GLY A 6 0.81 -3.13 8.02
CA GLY A 6 2.19 -2.64 8.05
C GLY A 6 2.89 -2.49 6.71
N PHE A 7 2.61 -3.31 5.76
CA PHE A 7 3.32 -3.33 4.48
C PHE A 7 2.41 -2.92 3.33
N MET A 8 2.26 -1.63 3.13
CA MET A 8 1.79 -1.15 1.83
C MET A 8 2.86 -1.46 0.79
N ARG A 9 2.46 -1.85 -0.43
CA ARG A 9 3.34 -1.91 -1.58
C ARG A 9 4.07 -0.59 -1.73
N GLY A 10 5.39 -0.62 -1.75
CA GLY A 10 6.21 0.58 -1.82
C GLY A 10 6.68 1.13 -0.48
N THR A 11 6.44 0.45 0.64
CA THR A 11 6.96 0.82 1.96
C THR A 11 8.19 0.02 2.38
N GLU A 12 8.95 -0.44 1.42
CA GLU A 12 10.21 -1.18 1.62
C GLU A 12 11.22 -0.43 2.49
N LEU A 13 10.99 0.86 2.66
CA LEU A 13 11.84 1.76 3.44
C LEU A 13 11.25 2.09 4.83
N ARG A 14 10.28 1.31 5.33
CA ARG A 14 9.83 1.45 6.71
C ARG A 14 10.57 0.49 7.61
N LEU A 15 11.24 1.05 8.60
CA LEU A 15 11.83 0.30 9.71
C LEU A 15 10.73 0.01 10.74
N GLY A 16 10.34 -1.21 10.81
CA GLY A 16 9.39 -1.69 11.81
C GLY A 16 8.00 -1.98 11.26
N MET A 17 7.47 -3.11 11.68
CA MET A 17 6.08 -3.47 11.49
C MET A 17 5.31 -3.09 12.74
N PRO A 18 4.43 -2.08 12.71
CA PRO A 18 3.51 -1.87 13.81
C PRO A 18 2.55 -3.06 13.84
N LEU A 19 2.67 -3.90 14.85
CA LEU A 19 1.64 -4.89 15.15
C LEU A 19 0.47 -4.14 15.78
N PRO A 20 -0.74 -4.23 15.23
CA PRO A 20 -1.88 -3.58 15.82
C PRO A 20 -2.14 -4.15 17.22
N THR A 21 -2.53 -3.28 18.11
CA THR A 21 -2.88 -3.63 19.49
C THR A 21 -4.27 -4.23 19.60
N SER A 22 -5.17 -3.89 18.67
CA SER A 22 -6.53 -4.43 18.56
C SER A 22 -6.76 -5.07 17.18
N PRO A 23 -7.46 -6.21 17.11
CA PRO A 23 -7.79 -6.88 15.84
C PRO A 23 -8.82 -6.09 15.02
N VAL A 24 -9.59 -5.21 15.64
CA VAL A 24 -10.60 -4.38 15.01
C VAL A 24 -10.28 -2.92 15.27
N GLN A 25 -10.24 -2.14 14.21
CA GLN A 25 -10.01 -0.69 14.27
C GLN A 25 -11.12 0.04 13.52
N ALA A 26 -11.46 1.25 13.96
CA ALA A 26 -12.40 2.09 13.25
C ALA A 26 -11.90 2.37 11.82
N ALA A 27 -12.77 2.23 10.84
CA ALA A 27 -12.49 2.57 9.46
C ALA A 27 -12.55 4.09 9.29
N LEU A 28 -11.39 4.72 9.19
CA LEU A 28 -11.26 6.18 8.98
C LEU A 28 -10.90 6.51 7.52
N SER A 29 -10.90 5.50 6.65
CA SER A 29 -10.54 5.63 5.24
C SER A 29 -11.76 5.87 4.37
N ALA A 30 -11.57 6.58 3.25
CA ALA A 30 -12.54 6.69 2.16
C ALA A 30 -12.68 5.39 1.33
N ASP A 31 -11.99 4.32 1.71
CA ASP A 31 -12.08 3.00 1.08
C ASP A 31 -13.32 2.27 1.58
N GLU A 32 -14.46 2.55 0.97
CA GLU A 32 -15.76 1.96 1.35
C GLU A 32 -15.83 0.46 1.08
N GLU A 33 -15.09 -0.02 0.10
CA GLU A 33 -15.17 -1.42 -0.33
C GLU A 33 -14.41 -2.38 0.58
N ASN A 34 -13.31 -1.95 1.21
CA ASN A 34 -12.52 -2.80 2.08
C ASN A 34 -12.88 -2.67 3.57
N THR A 35 -13.86 -1.84 3.91
CA THR A 35 -14.32 -1.69 5.29
C THR A 35 -15.29 -2.79 5.69
N LEU A 36 -15.12 -3.35 6.88
CA LEU A 36 -16.06 -4.30 7.47
C LEU A 36 -17.26 -3.54 8.04
N ARG A 37 -18.44 -4.16 7.96
CA ARG A 37 -19.69 -3.61 8.51
C ARG A 37 -20.30 -4.61 9.47
N GLY A 38 -20.33 -4.29 10.76
CA GLY A 38 -20.77 -5.24 11.75
C GLY A 38 -20.54 -4.78 13.17
N VAL A 39 -20.39 -5.74 14.06
CA VAL A 39 -20.17 -5.53 15.49
C VAL A 39 -18.88 -6.19 15.94
N ALA A 40 -18.23 -5.59 16.91
CA ALA A 40 -17.04 -6.15 17.54
C ALA A 40 -17.07 -5.85 19.04
N THR A 41 -16.48 -6.75 19.82
CA THR A 41 -16.28 -6.57 21.26
C THR A 41 -14.88 -7.03 21.65
N GLU A 42 -14.33 -6.35 22.64
CA GLU A 42 -13.07 -6.74 23.28
C GLU A 42 -13.26 -6.75 24.78
N LEU A 43 -12.96 -7.87 25.41
CA LEU A 43 -13.09 -8.11 26.85
C LEU A 43 -11.77 -8.64 27.40
N GLY A 44 -11.48 -8.34 28.66
CA GLY A 44 -10.33 -8.94 29.33
C GLY A 44 -9.61 -8.03 30.29
N SER A 45 -8.44 -8.50 30.69
CA SER A 45 -7.53 -7.82 31.61
C SER A 45 -6.27 -7.31 30.88
N SER A 46 -5.33 -6.77 31.64
CA SER A 46 -4.00 -6.42 31.11
C SER A 46 -3.22 -7.63 30.59
N ALA A 47 -3.44 -8.82 31.17
CA ALA A 47 -2.72 -10.05 30.85
C ALA A 47 -3.44 -10.90 29.79
N LEU A 48 -4.78 -10.91 29.78
CA LEU A 48 -5.57 -11.77 28.89
C LEU A 48 -6.68 -10.96 28.23
N ARG A 49 -6.75 -11.01 26.89
CA ARG A 49 -7.78 -10.33 26.09
C ARG A 49 -8.45 -11.27 25.13
N PHE A 50 -9.76 -11.13 25.04
CA PHE A 50 -10.64 -11.82 24.09
C PHE A 50 -11.26 -10.77 23.19
N SER A 51 -11.15 -10.96 21.88
CA SER A 51 -11.80 -10.11 20.91
C SER A 51 -12.64 -10.97 20.00
N LEU A 52 -13.88 -10.56 19.76
CA LEU A 52 -14.81 -11.22 18.84
C LEU A 52 -15.36 -10.17 17.89
N PHE A 53 -15.58 -10.56 16.64
CA PHE A 53 -16.20 -9.70 15.66
C PHE A 53 -17.03 -10.49 14.65
N TYR A 54 -18.08 -9.84 14.17
CA TYR A 54 -18.92 -10.31 13.10
C TYR A 54 -19.15 -9.18 12.10
N SER A 55 -19.09 -9.50 10.82
CA SER A 55 -19.39 -8.57 9.72
C SER A 55 -20.30 -9.22 8.70
N ASP A 56 -21.28 -8.49 8.23
CA ASP A 56 -22.16 -8.88 7.13
C ASP A 56 -22.27 -7.69 6.17
N ARG A 57 -21.75 -7.86 4.97
CA ARG A 57 -21.75 -6.78 3.98
C ARG A 57 -22.02 -7.31 2.58
N ARG A 58 -22.44 -6.42 1.72
CA ARG A 58 -22.52 -6.68 0.28
C ARG A 58 -21.33 -6.07 -0.43
N ARG A 59 -20.72 -6.84 -1.31
CA ARG A 59 -19.58 -6.45 -2.13
C ARG A 59 -19.93 -6.44 -3.60
N ASP A 60 -19.19 -5.64 -4.34
CA ASP A 60 -19.26 -5.63 -5.79
C ASP A 60 -18.69 -6.93 -6.34
N GLY A 61 -19.42 -7.52 -7.27
CA GLY A 61 -19.05 -8.81 -7.83
C GLY A 61 -20.06 -9.30 -8.85
N ILE A 62 -19.81 -10.47 -9.37
CA ILE A 62 -20.70 -11.16 -10.30
C ILE A 62 -21.26 -12.39 -9.59
N LEU A 63 -22.58 -12.49 -9.51
CA LEU A 63 -23.29 -13.68 -9.09
C LEU A 63 -23.77 -14.42 -10.34
N HIS A 64 -23.26 -15.64 -10.54
CA HIS A 64 -23.71 -16.53 -11.59
C HIS A 64 -24.85 -17.40 -11.05
N GLU A 65 -26.09 -16.99 -11.32
CA GLU A 65 -27.29 -17.63 -10.74
C GLU A 65 -27.45 -19.11 -11.16
N GLY A 66 -26.99 -19.48 -12.36
CA GLY A 66 -27.16 -20.85 -12.88
C GLY A 66 -26.32 -21.90 -12.18
N ASP A 67 -25.17 -21.56 -11.59
CA ASP A 67 -24.25 -22.49 -10.95
C ASP A 67 -23.83 -22.09 -9.54
N ASN A 68 -24.49 -21.09 -8.99
CA ASN A 68 -24.25 -20.53 -7.65
C ASN A 68 -22.78 -20.15 -7.40
N ARG A 69 -22.13 -19.56 -8.42
CA ARG A 69 -20.75 -19.08 -8.33
C ARG A 69 -20.72 -17.58 -8.14
N VAL A 70 -19.75 -17.12 -7.35
CA VAL A 70 -19.50 -15.69 -7.15
C VAL A 70 -18.07 -15.35 -7.57
N GLN A 71 -17.93 -14.21 -8.22
CA GLN A 71 -16.63 -13.64 -8.54
C GLN A 71 -16.55 -12.24 -7.91
N LEU A 72 -15.63 -12.04 -6.99
CA LEU A 72 -15.37 -10.73 -6.43
C LEU A 72 -14.63 -9.87 -7.45
N MET A 73 -15.06 -8.65 -7.63
CA MET A 73 -14.34 -7.67 -8.42
C MET A 73 -13.32 -6.96 -7.52
N ALA A 74 -12.12 -6.69 -8.07
CA ALA A 74 -11.17 -5.78 -7.44
C ALA A 74 -11.73 -4.37 -7.61
N THR A 75 -12.43 -3.87 -6.61
CA THR A 75 -13.16 -2.63 -6.71
C THR A 75 -12.40 -1.49 -6.07
N THR A 76 -12.55 -0.35 -6.69
CA THR A 76 -12.13 0.93 -6.15
C THR A 76 -13.24 1.60 -5.34
N GLY A 77 -14.40 0.93 -5.18
CA GLY A 77 -15.62 1.50 -4.60
C GLY A 77 -16.34 2.49 -5.52
N TYR A 78 -15.88 2.65 -6.77
CA TYR A 78 -16.48 3.57 -7.73
C TYR A 78 -17.55 2.88 -8.56
N HIS A 79 -18.67 3.58 -8.74
CA HIS A 79 -19.77 3.17 -9.61
C HIS A 79 -19.99 4.23 -10.70
N ARG A 80 -19.04 4.34 -11.64
CA ARG A 80 -18.98 5.40 -12.69
C ARG A 80 -19.51 4.95 -14.03
N THR A 81 -19.50 3.64 -14.28
CA THR A 81 -19.92 3.05 -15.56
C THR A 81 -21.15 2.18 -15.37
N PRO A 82 -21.98 1.96 -16.44
CA PRO A 82 -23.11 1.03 -16.37
C PRO A 82 -22.71 -0.38 -15.92
N LEU A 83 -21.52 -0.83 -16.28
CA LEU A 83 -21.00 -2.15 -15.87
C LEU A 83 -20.66 -2.19 -14.38
N GLU A 84 -20.05 -1.14 -13.82
CA GLU A 84 -19.77 -1.03 -12.38
C GLU A 84 -21.11 -1.01 -11.59
N TRP A 85 -22.10 -0.26 -12.07
CA TRP A 85 -23.45 -0.25 -11.48
C TRP A 85 -24.14 -1.61 -11.53
N LYS A 86 -24.02 -2.34 -12.65
CA LYS A 86 -24.60 -3.68 -12.81
C LYS A 86 -24.06 -4.67 -11.77
N HIS A 87 -22.79 -4.55 -11.40
CA HIS A 87 -22.11 -5.48 -10.48
C HIS A 87 -22.09 -4.99 -9.03
N ARG A 88 -22.74 -3.87 -8.77
CA ARG A 88 -22.78 -3.26 -7.45
C ARG A 88 -23.53 -4.14 -6.46
N HIS A 89 -22.89 -4.43 -5.30
CA HIS A 89 -23.48 -5.06 -4.13
C HIS A 89 -24.16 -6.43 -4.38
N GLN A 90 -23.73 -7.18 -5.39
CA GLN A 90 -24.35 -8.46 -5.73
C GLN A 90 -23.90 -9.62 -4.85
N VAL A 91 -22.71 -9.56 -4.29
CA VAL A 91 -22.14 -10.64 -3.48
C VAL A 91 -22.27 -10.31 -2.00
N ARG A 92 -22.97 -11.15 -1.25
CA ARG A 92 -22.98 -11.06 0.21
C ARG A 92 -21.76 -11.76 0.78
N GLU A 93 -21.02 -11.07 1.64
CA GLU A 93 -19.86 -11.58 2.37
C GLU A 93 -20.15 -11.52 3.87
N ARG A 94 -20.05 -12.67 4.53
CA ARG A 94 -20.14 -12.77 5.99
C ARG A 94 -18.78 -13.14 6.53
N LEU A 95 -18.42 -12.56 7.66
CA LEU A 95 -17.13 -12.74 8.31
C LEU A 95 -17.34 -12.84 9.80
N VAL A 96 -16.79 -13.89 10.40
CA VAL A 96 -16.73 -14.07 11.85
C VAL A 96 -15.29 -14.35 12.24
N GLY A 97 -14.84 -13.75 13.31
CA GLY A 97 -13.49 -13.99 13.81
C GLY A 97 -13.33 -13.68 15.28
N GLY A 98 -12.23 -14.19 15.82
CA GLY A 98 -11.88 -13.98 17.20
C GLY A 98 -10.37 -14.03 17.42
N ARG A 99 -9.96 -13.45 18.52
CA ARG A 99 -8.57 -13.41 18.98
C ARG A 99 -8.51 -13.64 20.49
N ILE A 100 -7.60 -14.50 20.92
CA ILE A 100 -7.22 -14.67 22.33
C ILE A 100 -5.77 -14.25 22.43
N ALA A 101 -5.48 -13.23 23.24
CA ALA A 101 -4.15 -12.67 23.39
C ALA A 101 -3.69 -12.69 24.85
N PHE A 102 -2.55 -13.29 25.08
CA PHE A 102 -1.83 -13.30 26.36
C PHE A 102 -0.73 -12.23 26.27
N ARG A 103 -0.64 -11.40 27.31
CA ARG A 103 0.35 -10.34 27.41
C ARG A 103 1.17 -10.52 28.68
N ALA A 104 2.47 -10.35 28.55
CA ALA A 104 3.43 -10.27 29.63
C ALA A 104 4.22 -8.96 29.49
N ALA A 105 5.05 -8.63 30.49
CA ALA A 105 5.84 -7.39 30.49
C ALA A 105 6.72 -7.24 29.23
N GLN A 106 7.29 -8.34 28.74
CA GLN A 106 8.22 -8.33 27.62
C GLN A 106 7.62 -8.80 26.29
N GLY A 107 6.33 -9.16 26.24
CA GLY A 107 5.78 -9.66 25.00
C GLY A 107 4.34 -10.09 25.06
N SER A 108 3.88 -10.62 23.93
CA SER A 108 2.55 -11.17 23.78
C SER A 108 2.56 -12.37 22.86
N LEU A 109 1.62 -13.26 23.08
CA LEU A 109 1.28 -14.41 22.25
C LEU A 109 -0.22 -14.37 21.98
N ALA A 110 -0.64 -14.59 20.73
CA ALA A 110 -2.07 -14.62 20.46
C ALA A 110 -2.44 -15.65 19.40
N PHE A 111 -3.58 -16.28 19.63
CA PHE A 111 -4.25 -17.16 18.70
C PHE A 111 -5.40 -16.42 18.02
N ASN A 112 -5.51 -16.56 16.69
CA ASN A 112 -6.55 -15.92 15.89
C ASN A 112 -7.31 -16.96 15.08
N TYR A 113 -8.60 -16.71 14.92
CA TYR A 113 -9.48 -17.44 14.03
C TYR A 113 -10.26 -16.46 13.17
N LEU A 114 -10.43 -16.80 11.90
CA LEU A 114 -11.25 -16.06 10.93
C LEU A 114 -11.94 -17.01 10.01
N ARG A 115 -13.25 -16.80 9.78
CA ARG A 115 -14.03 -17.47 8.75
C ARG A 115 -14.75 -16.45 7.90
N MET A 116 -14.71 -16.65 6.59
CA MET A 116 -15.39 -15.87 5.56
C MET A 116 -16.28 -16.79 4.76
N ASP A 117 -17.54 -16.42 4.58
CA ASP A 117 -18.53 -17.10 3.74
C ASP A 117 -19.07 -16.13 2.70
N TRP A 118 -19.40 -16.61 1.52
CA TRP A 118 -19.99 -15.81 0.44
C TRP A 118 -21.36 -16.37 0.05
N SER A 119 -22.17 -15.52 -0.63
CA SER A 119 -23.51 -15.91 -1.11
C SER A 119 -23.52 -17.02 -2.16
N GLY A 120 -22.37 -17.45 -2.63
CA GLY A 120 -22.15 -18.57 -3.54
C GLY A 120 -20.71 -19.05 -3.46
N ARG A 121 -20.33 -20.04 -4.26
CA ARG A 121 -18.97 -20.56 -4.32
C ARG A 121 -18.04 -19.55 -4.97
N LEU A 122 -17.02 -19.10 -4.25
CA LEU A 122 -16.05 -18.14 -4.75
C LEU A 122 -15.23 -18.76 -5.89
N VAL A 123 -15.44 -18.26 -7.09
CA VAL A 123 -14.60 -18.53 -8.25
C VAL A 123 -13.75 -17.29 -8.52
N GLN A 124 -12.60 -17.24 -7.94
CA GLN A 124 -11.71 -16.12 -8.18
C GLN A 124 -10.79 -16.44 -9.35
N GLN A 125 -11.12 -15.95 -10.53
CA GLN A 125 -10.17 -15.88 -11.63
C GLN A 125 -9.10 -14.85 -11.25
N LEU A 126 -8.16 -15.26 -10.41
CA LEU A 126 -6.97 -14.48 -10.15
C LEU A 126 -6.07 -14.63 -11.38
N PRO A 127 -5.92 -13.61 -12.22
CA PRO A 127 -5.17 -13.71 -13.48
C PRO A 127 -3.70 -14.09 -13.27
N HIS A 128 -3.23 -14.07 -12.01
CA HIS A 128 -1.86 -14.35 -11.63
C HIS A 128 -1.61 -15.75 -11.04
N TYR A 129 -2.66 -16.56 -10.83
CA TYR A 129 -2.55 -17.85 -10.16
C TYR A 129 -3.04 -18.99 -11.05
N GLY A 130 -2.40 -19.16 -12.22
CA GLY A 130 -2.68 -20.31 -13.09
C GLY A 130 -2.50 -21.69 -12.41
N TYR A 131 -1.69 -21.75 -11.34
CA TYR A 131 -1.45 -22.94 -10.53
C TYR A 131 -2.54 -23.19 -9.46
N LEU A 132 -3.47 -22.25 -9.22
CA LEU A 132 -4.56 -22.39 -8.24
C LEU A 132 -5.89 -22.79 -8.90
N ARG A 133 -5.90 -23.35 -10.11
CA ARG A 133 -7.15 -23.73 -10.80
C ARG A 133 -8.10 -24.55 -9.93
N GLU A 134 -7.60 -25.39 -9.04
CA GLU A 134 -8.39 -26.21 -8.14
C GLU A 134 -8.77 -25.51 -6.82
N ALA A 135 -8.12 -24.40 -6.46
CA ALA A 135 -8.39 -23.66 -5.23
C ALA A 135 -9.55 -22.66 -5.35
N HIS A 136 -10.10 -22.47 -6.54
CA HIS A 136 -11.06 -21.43 -6.85
C HIS A 136 -12.53 -21.73 -6.54
N ASP A 137 -12.85 -22.94 -6.10
CA ASP A 137 -14.20 -23.33 -5.77
C ASP A 137 -14.39 -23.45 -4.26
N LEU A 138 -14.35 -22.29 -3.58
CA LEU A 138 -14.47 -22.19 -2.14
C LEU A 138 -15.85 -21.69 -1.73
N SER A 139 -16.60 -22.48 -0.98
CA SER A 139 -17.82 -22.03 -0.31
C SER A 139 -17.51 -21.16 0.91
N TYR A 140 -16.37 -21.39 1.54
CA TYR A 140 -15.88 -20.60 2.67
C TYR A 140 -14.34 -20.59 2.70
N LEU A 141 -13.78 -19.65 3.41
CA LEU A 141 -12.36 -19.54 3.70
C LEU A 141 -12.16 -19.41 5.21
N GLN A 142 -11.34 -20.29 5.79
CA GLN A 142 -10.98 -20.24 7.20
C GLN A 142 -9.49 -20.01 7.35
N HIS A 143 -9.13 -19.27 8.40
CA HIS A 143 -7.76 -19.04 8.83
C HIS A 143 -7.61 -19.28 10.32
N PHE A 144 -6.52 -19.93 10.66
CA PHE A 144 -6.00 -20.03 12.02
C PHE A 144 -4.62 -19.42 12.01
N SER A 145 -4.31 -18.56 12.98
CA SER A 145 -2.95 -18.07 13.11
C SER A 145 -2.52 -17.94 14.56
N LEU A 146 -1.21 -18.03 14.75
CA LEU A 146 -0.52 -17.79 16.00
C LEU A 146 0.46 -16.66 15.75
N ASP A 147 0.34 -15.56 16.48
CA ASP A 147 1.29 -14.47 16.44
C ASP A 147 1.96 -14.23 17.79
N TYR A 148 3.19 -13.75 17.73
CA TYR A 148 3.96 -13.38 18.89
C TYR A 148 4.66 -12.03 18.70
N ARG A 149 4.93 -11.38 19.81
CA ARG A 149 5.81 -10.21 19.91
C ARG A 149 6.60 -10.30 21.20
N MET A 150 7.91 -10.05 21.12
CA MET A 150 8.82 -10.04 22.26
C MET A 150 9.73 -8.83 22.17
N THR A 151 10.01 -8.20 23.29
CA THR A 151 10.93 -7.08 23.41
C THR A 151 11.93 -7.40 24.53
N SER A 152 13.22 -7.14 24.30
CA SER A 152 14.23 -7.31 25.37
C SER A 152 13.99 -6.33 26.53
N LEU A 153 14.54 -6.62 27.70
CA LEU A 153 14.51 -5.73 28.87
C LEU A 153 15.10 -4.34 28.56
N SER A 154 16.17 -4.29 27.79
CA SER A 154 16.79 -3.04 27.33
C SER A 154 15.97 -2.28 26.29
N GLY A 155 14.91 -2.89 25.71
CA GLY A 155 14.14 -2.32 24.59
C GLY A 155 14.87 -2.29 23.25
N GLN A 156 16.14 -2.71 23.20
CA GLN A 156 16.95 -2.68 21.98
C GLN A 156 16.52 -3.74 20.96
N TRP A 157 16.09 -4.92 21.41
CA TRP A 157 15.64 -6.00 20.54
C TRP A 157 14.11 -6.08 20.52
N LEU A 158 13.56 -6.17 19.34
CA LEU A 158 12.16 -6.50 19.08
C LEU A 158 12.10 -7.67 18.13
N SER A 159 11.45 -8.76 18.52
CA SER A 159 11.12 -9.87 17.66
C SER A 159 9.60 -10.01 17.56
N ALA A 160 9.09 -10.27 16.37
CA ALA A 160 7.68 -10.52 16.15
C ALA A 160 7.49 -11.48 14.96
N GLY A 161 6.38 -12.19 14.95
CA GLY A 161 6.07 -13.09 13.85
C GLY A 161 4.66 -13.62 13.91
N GLU A 162 4.26 -14.27 12.82
CA GLU A 162 2.97 -14.92 12.68
C GLU A 162 3.13 -16.18 11.83
N MET A 163 2.49 -17.26 12.26
CA MET A 163 2.29 -18.47 11.48
C MET A 163 0.80 -18.64 11.23
N ALA A 164 0.41 -18.94 10.00
CA ALA A 164 -0.99 -19.05 9.62
C ALA A 164 -1.25 -20.29 8.76
N LEU A 165 -2.42 -20.85 8.98
CA LEU A 165 -2.99 -21.94 8.18
C LEU A 165 -4.30 -21.44 7.57
N SER A 166 -4.52 -21.73 6.30
CA SER A 166 -5.78 -21.45 5.64
C SER A 166 -6.45 -22.73 5.12
N THR A 167 -7.70 -22.64 4.76
CA THR A 167 -8.45 -23.72 4.08
C THR A 167 -7.60 -24.35 2.98
N ARG A 168 -7.74 -25.66 2.78
CA ARG A 168 -7.00 -26.47 1.81
C ARG A 168 -5.47 -26.54 2.04
N GLY A 169 -5.06 -26.41 3.30
CA GLY A 169 -3.66 -26.59 3.70
C GLY A 169 -2.72 -25.47 3.29
N GLY A 170 -3.25 -24.29 2.94
CA GLY A 170 -2.43 -23.12 2.71
C GLY A 170 -1.68 -22.71 3.97
N LYS A 171 -0.36 -22.43 3.84
CA LYS A 171 0.53 -22.10 4.96
C LYS A 171 1.21 -20.77 4.73
N ALA A 172 1.32 -19.97 5.79
CA ALA A 172 2.11 -18.77 5.80
C ALA A 172 2.95 -18.67 7.07
N ALA A 173 4.13 -18.11 6.95
CA ALA A 173 4.98 -17.76 8.08
C ALA A 173 5.68 -16.44 7.81
N LEU A 174 5.75 -15.60 8.83
CA LEU A 174 6.43 -14.31 8.82
C LEU A 174 7.21 -14.20 10.12
N ALA A 175 8.47 -13.85 10.03
CA ALA A 175 9.33 -13.56 11.18
C ALA A 175 10.04 -12.22 10.96
N TYR A 176 10.23 -11.49 12.02
CA TYR A 176 10.80 -10.16 12.03
C TYR A 176 11.63 -9.96 13.28
N VAL A 177 12.82 -9.41 13.11
CA VAL A 177 13.72 -9.01 14.20
C VAL A 177 14.21 -7.61 13.90
N ARG A 178 14.16 -6.74 14.90
CA ARG A 178 14.78 -5.42 14.88
C ARG A 178 15.70 -5.23 16.06
N TYR A 179 16.89 -4.74 15.78
CA TYR A 179 17.83 -4.24 16.75
C TYR A 179 17.94 -2.73 16.64
N ARG A 180 17.78 -2.02 17.73
CA ARG A 180 17.93 -0.57 17.84
C ARG A 180 19.10 -0.24 18.74
N ASP A 181 20.06 0.46 18.17
CA ASP A 181 21.17 1.08 18.87
C ASP A 181 20.98 2.60 18.75
N PRO A 182 20.86 3.34 19.89
CA PRO A 182 20.65 4.79 19.87
C PRO A 182 21.72 5.55 19.08
N ASP A 183 22.98 5.09 19.12
CA ASP A 183 24.13 5.77 18.54
C ASP A 183 24.45 5.28 17.12
N ARG A 184 24.17 3.99 16.83
CA ARG A 184 24.58 3.32 15.58
C ARG A 184 23.42 3.11 14.60
N GLY A 185 22.18 3.24 15.07
CA GLY A 185 21.01 3.15 14.24
C GLY A 185 20.13 1.92 14.45
N ASP A 186 19.17 1.74 13.55
CA ASP A 186 18.18 0.66 13.59
C ASP A 186 18.47 -0.38 12.49
N TYR A 187 18.50 -1.65 12.84
CA TYR A 187 18.71 -2.77 11.92
C TYR A 187 17.50 -3.69 11.93
N THR A 188 17.05 -4.09 10.77
CA THR A 188 15.87 -4.95 10.61
C THR A 188 16.18 -6.14 9.70
N LEU A 189 15.75 -7.32 10.13
CA LEU A 189 15.73 -8.53 9.33
C LEU A 189 14.34 -9.14 9.38
N SER A 190 13.78 -9.52 8.23
CA SER A 190 12.54 -10.28 8.20
C SER A 190 12.54 -11.34 7.12
N GLY A 191 11.92 -12.49 7.44
CA GLY A 191 11.71 -13.60 6.52
C GLY A 191 10.22 -13.84 6.31
N ARG A 192 9.83 -14.26 5.10
CA ARG A 192 8.45 -14.63 4.77
C ARG A 192 8.38 -15.90 3.93
N TYR A 193 7.38 -16.69 4.21
CA TYR A 193 7.01 -17.87 3.45
C TYR A 193 5.50 -17.91 3.27
N LEU A 194 5.03 -17.99 2.04
CA LEU A 194 3.62 -18.04 1.68
C LEU A 194 3.45 -19.17 0.67
N SER A 195 2.84 -20.27 1.08
CA SER A 195 2.63 -21.42 0.16
C SER A 195 1.78 -21.02 -1.04
N SER A 196 1.85 -21.80 -2.10
CA SER A 196 1.06 -21.56 -3.32
C SER A 196 -0.44 -21.66 -3.10
N SER A 197 -0.88 -22.48 -2.14
CA SER A 197 -2.28 -22.65 -1.74
C SER A 197 -2.76 -21.63 -0.68
N TYR A 198 -1.88 -20.77 -0.16
CA TYR A 198 -2.26 -19.78 0.84
C TYR A 198 -3.08 -18.66 0.22
N MET A 199 -4.24 -18.40 0.78
CA MET A 199 -5.15 -17.33 0.35
C MET A 199 -5.52 -16.45 1.55
N ALA A 200 -5.31 -15.15 1.44
CA ALA A 200 -5.68 -14.16 2.47
C ALA A 200 -6.21 -12.88 1.80
N PRO A 201 -7.47 -12.85 1.32
CA PRO A 201 -8.04 -11.73 0.57
C PRO A 201 -8.03 -10.41 1.36
N LEU A 202 -8.16 -10.47 2.68
CA LEU A 202 -8.10 -9.32 3.59
C LEU A 202 -6.72 -9.17 4.25
N GLY A 203 -5.79 -10.07 3.96
CA GLY A 203 -4.45 -10.04 4.54
C GLY A 203 -3.60 -8.93 3.93
N ASN A 204 -2.89 -8.20 4.77
CA ASN A 204 -1.91 -7.20 4.35
C ASN A 204 -0.48 -7.73 4.55
N THR A 205 -0.26 -8.98 4.15
CA THR A 205 1.04 -9.65 4.27
C THR A 205 2.05 -8.99 3.32
N PRO A 206 3.29 -8.77 3.76
CA PRO A 206 4.35 -8.26 2.89
C PRO A 206 4.64 -9.27 1.77
N SER A 207 4.13 -8.99 0.59
CA SER A 207 4.35 -9.79 -0.61
C SER A 207 4.71 -8.90 -1.80
N ARG A 208 5.59 -9.37 -2.65
CA ARG A 208 5.94 -8.69 -3.91
C ARG A 208 4.93 -8.97 -5.02
N PHE A 209 4.18 -10.03 -4.87
CA PHE A 209 3.11 -10.37 -5.80
C PHE A 209 1.79 -9.71 -5.41
N ALA A 210 0.89 -9.61 -6.38
CA ALA A 210 -0.38 -8.89 -6.21
C ALA A 210 -1.23 -9.41 -5.05
N TYR A 211 -1.12 -10.71 -4.78
CA TYR A 211 -1.81 -11.38 -3.69
C TYR A 211 -0.81 -12.09 -2.80
N PRO A 212 -1.01 -12.11 -1.47
CA PRO A 212 -0.12 -12.79 -0.55
C PRO A 212 -0.26 -14.30 -0.70
N GLY A 213 0.64 -14.89 -1.46
CA GLY A 213 0.71 -16.32 -1.73
C GLY A 213 1.82 -16.65 -2.73
N ASN A 214 2.27 -17.92 -2.75
CA ASN A 214 3.29 -18.40 -3.68
C ASN A 214 4.61 -17.61 -3.63
N GLU A 215 5.08 -17.29 -2.43
CA GLU A 215 6.28 -16.47 -2.28
C GLU A 215 7.10 -16.88 -1.07
N MET A 216 8.40 -16.91 -1.21
CA MET A 216 9.32 -16.80 -0.08
C MET A 216 10.30 -15.65 -0.31
N GLY A 217 10.71 -14.99 0.76
CA GLY A 217 11.60 -13.84 0.66
C GLY A 217 12.23 -13.45 1.99
N CYS A 218 13.30 -12.67 1.85
CA CYS A 218 14.02 -12.08 2.97
C CYS A 218 14.18 -10.59 2.72
N TYR A 219 13.92 -9.80 3.74
CA TYR A 219 14.07 -8.34 3.73
C TYR A 219 15.04 -7.93 4.82
N MET A 220 15.96 -7.06 4.47
CA MET A 220 16.93 -6.44 5.37
C MET A 220 16.85 -4.92 5.23
N ALA A 221 17.00 -4.20 6.33
CA ALA A 221 17.13 -2.75 6.30
C ALA A 221 18.04 -2.25 7.42
N ALA A 222 18.70 -1.13 7.15
CA ALA A 222 19.50 -0.40 8.12
C ALA A 222 19.19 1.10 8.01
N HIS A 223 18.82 1.71 9.13
CA HIS A 223 18.72 3.16 9.28
C HIS A 223 19.94 3.63 10.06
N LEU A 224 20.74 4.48 9.45
CA LEU A 224 22.01 4.93 9.95
C LEU A 224 21.98 6.45 10.11
N PRO A 225 21.99 6.98 11.34
CA PRO A 225 22.25 8.40 11.60
C PRO A 225 23.75 8.67 11.41
N LEU A 226 24.16 8.96 10.18
CA LEU A 226 25.57 9.12 9.85
C LEU A 226 26.17 10.42 10.40
N LEU A 227 25.36 11.47 10.42
CA LEU A 227 25.66 12.80 10.98
C LEU A 227 24.37 13.34 11.59
N ASP A 228 24.46 14.35 12.44
CA ASP A 228 23.29 15.05 13.00
C ASP A 228 22.31 15.55 11.92
N GLN A 229 22.87 15.84 10.75
CA GLN A 229 22.13 16.35 9.59
C GLN A 229 21.79 15.31 8.54
N LEU A 230 22.37 14.09 8.61
CA LEU A 230 22.29 13.08 7.56
C LEU A 230 21.78 11.74 8.09
N ASP A 231 20.56 11.40 7.72
CA ASP A 231 19.97 10.07 7.91
C ASP A 231 20.06 9.26 6.60
N LEU A 232 20.59 8.05 6.68
CA LEU A 232 20.63 7.11 5.58
C LEU A 232 19.80 5.87 5.91
N LEU A 233 18.90 5.50 5.01
CA LEU A 233 18.14 4.26 5.09
C LEU A 233 18.48 3.38 3.88
N LEU A 234 19.06 2.22 4.15
CA LEU A 234 19.32 1.17 3.19
C LEU A 234 18.30 0.05 3.34
N SER A 235 17.87 -0.55 2.25
CA SER A 235 17.01 -1.72 2.29
C SER A 235 17.28 -2.66 1.13
N TRP A 236 17.15 -3.94 1.39
CA TRP A 236 17.27 -4.98 0.39
C TRP A 236 16.22 -6.06 0.62
N ASP A 237 15.47 -6.39 -0.41
CA ASP A 237 14.47 -7.45 -0.40
C ASP A 237 14.75 -8.42 -1.54
N VAL A 238 14.91 -9.68 -1.21
CA VAL A 238 15.06 -10.77 -2.19
C VAL A 238 13.89 -11.73 -2.05
N TYR A 239 13.37 -12.19 -3.18
CA TYR A 239 12.21 -13.05 -3.18
C TYR A 239 12.19 -14.02 -4.37
N ARG A 240 11.43 -15.09 -4.22
CA ARG A 240 11.11 -16.01 -5.32
C ARG A 240 9.69 -16.54 -5.20
N SER A 241 9.08 -16.91 -6.32
CA SER A 241 7.89 -17.75 -6.29
C SER A 241 8.27 -19.21 -6.04
N LEU A 242 7.39 -19.95 -5.36
CA LEU A 242 7.59 -21.38 -5.04
C LEU A 242 7.24 -22.24 -6.24
N VAL A 243 6.20 -21.85 -6.97
CA VAL A 243 5.76 -22.51 -8.21
C VAL A 243 5.67 -21.50 -9.34
N VAL A 244 5.62 -22.00 -10.57
CA VAL A 244 5.54 -21.18 -11.79
C VAL A 244 4.27 -20.36 -11.79
N ARG A 245 4.37 -19.09 -12.12
CA ARG A 245 3.25 -18.14 -12.23
C ARG A 245 2.64 -18.19 -13.62
N LYS A 246 1.38 -17.79 -13.75
CA LYS A 246 0.69 -17.73 -15.04
C LYS A 246 1.44 -16.83 -16.02
N GLY A 247 1.76 -17.37 -17.18
CA GLY A 247 2.49 -16.66 -18.24
C GLY A 247 4.00 -16.65 -18.09
N GLU A 248 4.56 -17.41 -17.11
CA GLU A 248 5.99 -17.59 -16.92
C GLU A 248 6.39 -19.04 -17.21
N GLU A 249 7.64 -19.26 -17.62
CA GLU A 249 8.17 -20.60 -17.94
C GLU A 249 8.84 -21.27 -16.73
N ALA A 250 9.26 -20.48 -15.75
CA ALA A 250 9.92 -20.92 -14.53
C ALA A 250 9.51 -20.08 -13.32
N PRO A 251 9.73 -20.55 -12.06
CA PRO A 251 9.51 -19.74 -10.87
C PRO A 251 10.26 -18.42 -10.94
N SER A 252 9.57 -17.30 -10.72
CA SER A 252 10.15 -15.96 -10.73
C SER A 252 11.11 -15.77 -9.55
N ARG A 253 12.21 -15.07 -9.81
CA ARG A 253 13.13 -14.57 -8.79
C ARG A 253 13.30 -13.08 -8.98
N GLY A 254 13.42 -12.36 -7.88
CA GLY A 254 13.61 -10.92 -7.94
C GLY A 254 14.26 -10.35 -6.70
N GLY A 255 14.62 -9.08 -6.81
CA GLY A 255 15.17 -8.32 -5.71
C GLY A 255 14.85 -6.84 -5.86
N LEU A 256 14.79 -6.17 -4.74
CA LEU A 256 14.59 -4.73 -4.64
C LEU A 256 15.64 -4.14 -3.71
N LEU A 257 16.45 -3.22 -4.23
CA LEU A 257 17.37 -2.39 -3.48
C LEU A 257 16.76 -1.00 -3.32
N GLY A 258 16.77 -0.49 -2.11
CA GLY A 258 16.31 0.86 -1.79
C GLY A 258 17.38 1.62 -1.00
N VAL A 259 17.61 2.86 -1.41
CA VAL A 259 18.47 3.81 -0.69
C VAL A 259 17.66 5.09 -0.51
N ARG A 260 17.55 5.57 0.72
CA ARG A 260 16.96 6.88 1.03
C ARG A 260 17.94 7.67 1.87
N ALA A 261 18.21 8.91 1.46
CA ALA A 261 18.94 9.88 2.25
C ALA A 261 18.03 11.05 2.60
N ARG A 262 18.13 11.53 3.84
CA ARG A 262 17.55 12.78 4.30
C ARG A 262 18.68 13.65 4.82
N TYR A 263 18.85 14.80 4.20
CA TYR A 263 19.81 15.81 4.64
C TYR A 263 19.08 17.05 5.13
N ALA A 264 19.39 17.51 6.33
CA ALA A 264 18.81 18.69 6.95
C ALA A 264 19.84 19.83 6.92
N PHE A 265 19.70 20.77 6.00
CA PHE A 265 20.49 22.02 6.01
C PHE A 265 20.12 22.90 7.22
N SER A 266 18.86 22.84 7.62
CA SER A 266 18.30 23.37 8.86
C SER A 266 17.06 22.56 9.25
N PRO A 267 16.45 22.76 10.43
CA PRO A 267 15.23 22.05 10.82
C PRO A 267 14.08 22.16 9.80
N GLN A 268 14.07 23.25 9.04
CA GLN A 268 13.01 23.54 8.05
C GLN A 268 13.44 23.37 6.59
N CYS A 269 14.77 23.33 6.32
CA CYS A 269 15.33 23.18 4.97
C CYS A 269 15.87 21.75 4.79
N LEU A 270 15.16 20.92 4.02
CA LEU A 270 15.39 19.49 3.95
C LEU A 270 15.55 19.03 2.50
N LEU A 271 16.49 18.13 2.27
CA LEU A 271 16.63 17.39 1.03
C LEU A 271 16.35 15.90 1.28
N TYR A 272 15.41 15.36 0.55
CA TYR A 272 15.13 13.93 0.51
C TYR A 272 15.55 13.37 -0.84
N THR A 273 16.33 12.31 -0.82
CA THR A 273 16.70 11.57 -2.02
C THR A 273 16.35 10.12 -1.83
N GLN A 274 15.73 9.50 -2.82
CA GLN A 274 15.38 8.10 -2.80
C GLN A 274 15.73 7.46 -4.13
N TYR A 275 16.57 6.45 -4.09
CA TYR A 275 16.85 5.56 -5.22
C TYR A 275 16.24 4.19 -4.96
N ARG A 276 15.66 3.59 -6.00
CA ARG A 276 15.17 2.20 -5.98
C ARG A 276 15.61 1.49 -7.25
N MET A 277 16.07 0.27 -7.09
CA MET A 277 16.30 -0.68 -8.17
C MET A 277 15.45 -1.92 -7.91
N HIS A 278 14.65 -2.30 -8.85
CA HIS A 278 13.85 -3.52 -8.83
C HIS A 278 14.23 -4.41 -10.01
N TYR A 279 14.67 -5.62 -9.72
CA TYR A 279 14.97 -6.65 -10.69
C TYR A 279 13.99 -7.81 -10.55
N GLU A 280 13.46 -8.30 -11.66
CA GLU A 280 12.65 -9.52 -11.74
C GLU A 280 13.10 -10.31 -12.98
N GLN A 281 13.53 -11.56 -12.78
CA GLN A 281 14.22 -12.40 -13.78
C GLN A 281 13.53 -12.43 -15.14
N ASN A 282 12.21 -12.53 -15.18
CA ASN A 282 11.45 -12.66 -16.43
C ASN A 282 10.90 -11.33 -16.98
N LYS A 283 11.04 -10.23 -16.22
CA LYS A 283 10.48 -8.93 -16.55
C LYS A 283 11.52 -7.85 -16.76
N GLY A 284 12.76 -8.08 -16.28
CA GLY A 284 13.85 -7.13 -16.39
C GLY A 284 14.05 -6.25 -15.17
N GLN A 285 14.62 -5.08 -15.35
CA GLN A 285 15.03 -4.18 -14.26
C GLN A 285 14.39 -2.81 -14.39
N ARG A 286 14.11 -2.20 -13.24
CA ARG A 286 13.53 -0.87 -13.12
C ARG A 286 14.34 -0.05 -12.13
N HIS A 287 14.67 1.16 -12.52
CA HIS A 287 15.38 2.13 -11.70
C HIS A 287 14.49 3.35 -11.51
N SER A 288 14.47 3.90 -10.32
CA SER A 288 13.81 5.16 -10.02
C SER A 288 14.63 5.98 -9.05
N LEU A 289 14.81 7.26 -9.37
CA LEU A 289 15.41 8.26 -8.51
C LEU A 289 14.37 9.35 -8.26
N HIS A 290 14.10 9.62 -7.00
CA HIS A 290 13.23 10.71 -6.58
C HIS A 290 14.02 11.64 -5.66
N MET A 291 14.00 12.92 -5.98
CA MET A 291 14.60 13.96 -5.15
C MET A 291 13.52 14.98 -4.78
N ARG A 292 13.56 15.47 -3.56
CA ARG A 292 12.61 16.47 -3.06
C ARG A 292 13.33 17.41 -2.10
N GLY A 293 13.40 18.68 -2.48
CA GLY A 293 13.86 19.76 -1.63
C GLY A 293 12.69 20.50 -1.01
N VAL A 294 12.78 20.81 0.28
CA VAL A 294 11.81 21.64 1.02
C VAL A 294 12.56 22.85 1.54
N VAL A 295 12.08 24.05 1.21
CA VAL A 295 12.74 25.31 1.55
C VAL A 295 11.69 26.26 2.10
N PRO A 296 11.87 26.82 3.31
CA PRO A 296 11.09 27.95 3.79
C PRO A 296 11.52 29.19 2.99
N LEU A 297 10.56 29.97 2.50
CA LEU A 297 10.83 31.19 1.74
C LEU A 297 10.70 32.47 2.63
N SER A 298 9.65 32.50 3.42
CA SER A 298 9.33 33.56 4.37
C SER A 298 8.30 33.05 5.40
N PRO A 299 7.96 33.82 6.45
CA PRO A 299 6.93 33.39 7.38
C PRO A 299 5.63 32.98 6.68
N GLY A 300 5.18 31.77 6.95
CA GLY A 300 3.99 31.18 6.33
C GLY A 300 4.19 30.62 4.91
N TRP A 301 5.28 30.93 4.21
CA TRP A 301 5.56 30.43 2.85
C TRP A 301 6.58 29.30 2.84
N LYS A 302 6.27 28.26 2.09
CA LYS A 302 7.14 27.11 1.88
C LYS A 302 7.13 26.68 0.41
N ALA A 303 8.31 26.48 -0.15
CA ALA A 303 8.49 25.87 -1.46
C ALA A 303 8.91 24.40 -1.32
N THR A 304 8.43 23.58 -2.23
CA THR A 304 8.89 22.20 -2.39
C THR A 304 9.19 21.94 -3.86
N VAL A 305 10.44 21.60 -4.16
CA VAL A 305 10.88 21.23 -5.51
C VAL A 305 11.03 19.73 -5.56
N GLY A 306 10.51 19.10 -6.61
CA GLY A 306 10.59 17.66 -6.82
C GLY A 306 11.14 17.31 -8.19
N VAL A 307 11.97 16.25 -8.25
CA VAL A 307 12.46 15.66 -9.50
C VAL A 307 12.32 14.16 -9.42
N GLN A 308 11.81 13.53 -10.48
CA GLN A 308 11.69 12.09 -10.59
C GLN A 308 12.32 11.63 -11.91
N PHE A 309 13.20 10.64 -11.83
CA PHE A 309 13.75 9.92 -12.97
C PHE A 309 13.39 8.45 -12.87
N LYS A 310 12.98 7.86 -13.98
CA LYS A 310 12.75 6.43 -14.12
C LYS A 310 13.43 5.91 -15.38
N ARG A 311 14.09 4.77 -15.26
CA ARG A 311 14.72 4.08 -16.38
C ARG A 311 14.46 2.60 -16.22
N ASN A 312 13.68 2.04 -17.12
CA ASN A 312 13.24 0.67 -17.04
C ASN A 312 13.73 -0.09 -18.29
N HIS A 313 14.35 -1.24 -18.07
CA HIS A 313 14.68 -2.21 -19.10
C HIS A 313 13.76 -3.41 -18.90
N ILE A 314 12.63 -3.42 -19.58
CA ILE A 314 11.57 -4.37 -19.33
C ILE A 314 11.11 -5.05 -20.61
N ARG A 315 10.61 -6.29 -20.47
CA ARG A 315 9.98 -7.03 -21.54
C ARG A 315 8.56 -6.51 -21.77
N TYR A 316 8.33 -6.03 -22.99
CA TYR A 316 7.00 -5.63 -23.45
C TYR A 316 6.71 -6.32 -24.79
N ALA A 317 5.56 -7.00 -24.90
CA ALA A 317 5.17 -7.73 -26.12
C ALA A 317 6.32 -8.60 -26.71
N LYS A 318 6.98 -9.41 -25.87
CA LYS A 318 8.09 -10.32 -26.21
C LYS A 318 9.44 -9.65 -26.56
N ARG A 319 9.55 -8.33 -26.53
CA ARG A 319 10.81 -7.62 -26.76
C ARG A 319 11.28 -6.91 -25.50
N MET A 320 12.59 -6.96 -25.24
CA MET A 320 13.23 -6.16 -24.18
C MET A 320 13.51 -4.79 -24.76
N ALA A 321 13.11 -3.74 -24.05
CA ALA A 321 13.34 -2.36 -24.47
C ALA A 321 13.58 -1.45 -23.25
N TRP A 322 14.27 -0.34 -23.48
CA TRP A 322 14.45 0.72 -22.53
C TRP A 322 13.30 1.72 -22.62
N TYR A 323 12.75 2.05 -21.46
CA TYR A 323 11.73 3.08 -21.29
C TYR A 323 12.22 4.09 -20.28
N ARG A 324 11.89 5.35 -20.46
CA ARG A 324 12.32 6.45 -19.61
C ARG A 324 11.13 7.26 -19.16
N GLY A 325 11.24 7.81 -17.96
CA GLY A 325 10.29 8.77 -17.41
C GLY A 325 11.05 9.86 -16.67
N PHE A 326 10.64 11.08 -16.90
CA PHE A 326 11.13 12.27 -16.20
C PHE A 326 9.95 13.12 -15.77
N SER A 327 10.03 13.70 -14.58
CA SER A 327 9.15 14.78 -14.19
C SER A 327 9.82 15.71 -13.20
N THR A 328 9.42 16.96 -13.23
CA THR A 328 9.79 17.96 -12.23
C THR A 328 8.53 18.64 -11.71
N SER A 329 8.61 19.17 -10.49
CA SER A 329 7.48 19.80 -9.83
C SER A 329 7.94 20.95 -8.94
N LEU A 330 7.09 21.96 -8.85
CA LEU A 330 7.20 23.06 -7.90
C LEU A 330 5.87 23.19 -7.16
N GLN A 331 5.94 23.05 -5.85
CA GLN A 331 4.79 23.29 -4.97
C GLN A 331 5.08 24.49 -4.09
N LEU A 332 4.13 25.40 -4.02
CA LEU A 332 4.13 26.54 -3.12
C LEU A 332 2.98 26.38 -2.13
N ASP A 333 3.28 26.45 -0.86
CA ASP A 333 2.33 26.43 0.25
C ASP A 333 2.37 27.77 0.98
N TYR A 334 1.22 28.32 1.28
CA TYR A 334 1.04 29.51 2.10
C TYR A 334 0.10 29.22 3.26
N THR A 335 0.57 29.48 4.47
CA THR A 335 -0.18 29.28 5.72
C THR A 335 -0.18 30.59 6.50
N PRO A 336 -1.09 31.54 6.15
CA PRO A 336 -1.14 32.86 6.81
C PRO A 336 -1.54 32.75 8.28
N THR A 337 -2.37 31.77 8.62
CA THR A 337 -2.81 31.50 9.98
C THR A 337 -2.82 29.98 10.20
N GLU A 338 -2.93 29.51 11.44
CA GLU A 338 -3.09 28.10 11.76
C GLU A 338 -4.38 27.46 11.20
N HIS A 339 -5.35 28.31 10.84
CA HIS A 339 -6.64 27.89 10.31
C HIS A 339 -6.72 27.85 8.79
N LEU A 340 -5.86 28.58 8.07
CA LEU A 340 -5.92 28.71 6.62
C LEU A 340 -4.62 28.23 5.96
N ARG A 341 -4.75 27.28 5.02
CA ARG A 341 -3.67 26.84 4.15
C ARG A 341 -4.12 26.88 2.70
N ILE A 342 -3.34 27.53 1.87
CA ILE A 342 -3.54 27.63 0.42
C ILE A 342 -2.26 27.15 -0.26
N GLY A 343 -2.38 26.51 -1.41
CA GLY A 343 -1.19 26.12 -2.15
C GLY A 343 -1.47 25.73 -3.58
N GLY A 344 -0.37 25.59 -4.32
CA GLY A 344 -0.38 25.17 -5.70
C GLY A 344 0.79 24.24 -5.98
N LEU A 345 0.58 23.28 -6.88
CA LEU A 345 1.58 22.34 -7.38
C LEU A 345 1.56 22.37 -8.90
N GLY A 346 2.66 22.78 -9.52
CA GLY A 346 2.91 22.63 -10.96
C GLY A 346 3.77 21.41 -11.22
N VAL A 347 3.44 20.61 -12.24
CA VAL A 347 4.17 19.41 -12.63
C VAL A 347 4.39 19.43 -14.14
N PHE A 348 5.65 19.31 -14.57
CA PHE A 348 6.00 18.93 -15.93
C PHE A 348 6.35 17.43 -15.94
N TYR A 349 5.87 16.70 -16.95
CA TYR A 349 6.14 15.28 -17.08
C TYR A 349 6.38 14.85 -18.53
N GLN A 350 7.27 13.87 -18.70
CA GLN A 350 7.54 13.21 -19.97
C GLN A 350 7.89 11.75 -19.72
N THR A 351 7.08 10.82 -20.23
CA THR A 351 7.26 9.38 -20.01
C THR A 351 7.00 8.61 -21.30
N ASP A 352 7.80 7.57 -21.55
CA ASP A 352 7.69 6.73 -22.75
C ASP A 352 6.47 5.81 -22.69
N SER A 353 6.05 5.39 -21.49
CA SER A 353 4.87 4.53 -21.30
C SER A 353 4.19 4.76 -19.94
N PHE A 354 3.04 4.13 -19.74
CA PHE A 354 2.32 4.15 -18.47
C PHE A 354 3.12 3.52 -17.30
N ASN A 355 4.07 2.62 -17.60
CA ASN A 355 4.90 2.00 -16.56
C ASN A 355 5.85 3.01 -15.90
N GLU A 356 6.28 4.04 -16.64
CA GLU A 356 7.15 5.12 -16.16
C GLU A 356 6.38 6.34 -15.64
N ARG A 357 5.06 6.24 -15.50
CA ARG A 357 4.21 7.33 -15.01
C ARG A 357 4.76 7.98 -13.75
N SER A 358 4.62 9.27 -13.65
CA SER A 358 4.96 10.04 -12.47
C SER A 358 3.78 10.07 -11.51
N ILE A 359 4.04 9.89 -10.24
CA ILE A 359 3.03 9.85 -9.18
C ILE A 359 3.36 10.94 -8.17
N TYR A 360 2.38 11.81 -7.91
CA TYR A 360 2.49 12.87 -6.94
C TYR A 360 1.41 12.76 -5.88
N TYR A 361 1.80 12.93 -4.63
CA TYR A 361 0.84 13.12 -3.54
C TYR A 361 0.26 14.52 -3.66
N THR A 362 -1.05 14.57 -3.76
CA THR A 362 -1.78 15.83 -3.79
C THR A 362 -2.37 16.10 -2.42
N PRO A 363 -2.61 17.37 -2.07
CA PRO A 363 -3.27 17.70 -0.83
C PRO A 363 -4.58 16.94 -0.67
N TYR A 364 -4.82 16.48 0.54
CA TYR A 364 -5.97 15.68 0.87
C TYR A 364 -7.20 16.57 0.95
N VAL A 365 -8.20 16.24 0.14
CA VAL A 365 -9.58 16.62 0.33
C VAL A 365 -10.30 15.32 0.64
N ARG A 366 -10.99 15.22 1.78
CA ARG A 366 -11.78 14.04 2.15
C ARG A 366 -12.67 13.68 0.99
N THR A 367 -12.71 12.47 0.49
CA THR A 367 -13.44 12.02 -0.70
C THR A 367 -12.69 12.08 -2.03
N THR A 368 -11.45 12.56 -2.09
CA THR A 368 -10.68 12.56 -3.34
C THR A 368 -9.42 11.70 -3.26
N HIS A 369 -8.90 11.34 -4.44
CA HIS A 369 -7.64 10.60 -4.50
C HIS A 369 -6.47 11.43 -3.99
N LEU A 370 -5.67 10.82 -3.13
CA LEU A 370 -4.40 11.35 -2.65
C LEU A 370 -3.31 11.38 -3.72
N LEU A 371 -3.45 10.55 -4.76
CA LEU A 371 -2.42 10.34 -5.76
C LEU A 371 -2.91 10.81 -7.12
N SER A 372 -2.18 11.75 -7.71
CA SER A 372 -2.33 12.10 -9.12
C SER A 372 -1.26 11.38 -9.93
N THR A 373 -1.68 10.82 -11.07
CA THR A 373 -0.84 10.01 -11.95
C THR A 373 -0.73 10.67 -13.31
N PHE A 374 0.51 10.94 -13.75
CA PHE A 374 0.78 11.61 -15.02
C PHE A 374 1.65 10.73 -15.91
N TYR A 375 1.27 10.60 -17.20
CA TYR A 375 2.00 9.83 -18.19
C TYR A 375 1.85 10.46 -19.58
N GLY A 376 2.78 10.13 -20.49
CA GLY A 376 2.94 10.82 -21.77
C GLY A 376 3.80 12.07 -21.63
N LYS A 377 3.45 13.17 -22.28
CA LYS A 377 4.13 14.45 -22.19
C LYS A 377 3.12 15.56 -21.91
N GLY A 378 3.36 16.38 -20.91
CA GLY A 378 2.42 17.45 -20.57
C GLY A 378 2.82 18.25 -19.32
N ILE A 379 1.91 19.15 -18.97
CA ILE A 379 1.95 19.94 -17.75
C ILE A 379 0.67 19.67 -16.96
N ALA A 380 0.76 19.63 -15.64
CA ALA A 380 -0.38 19.59 -14.76
C ALA A 380 -0.28 20.68 -13.69
N GLY A 381 -1.42 21.26 -13.36
CA GLY A 381 -1.58 22.24 -12.29
C GLY A 381 -2.57 21.73 -11.26
N ILE A 382 -2.25 21.89 -9.98
CA ILE A 382 -3.11 21.51 -8.86
C ILE A 382 -3.15 22.69 -7.90
N GLY A 383 -4.35 23.27 -7.71
CA GLY A 383 -4.61 24.28 -6.70
C GLY A 383 -5.40 23.66 -5.54
N TYR A 384 -5.17 24.13 -4.32
CA TYR A 384 -5.90 23.68 -3.14
C TYR A 384 -5.98 24.73 -2.06
N ALA A 385 -7.03 24.65 -1.26
CA ALA A 385 -7.23 25.44 -0.08
C ALA A 385 -7.86 24.59 1.01
N ARG A 386 -7.47 24.85 2.26
CA ARG A 386 -8.09 24.28 3.46
C ARG A 386 -8.31 25.37 4.48
N TRP A 387 -9.54 25.51 4.93
CA TRP A 387 -9.92 26.45 5.96
C TRP A 387 -10.61 25.73 7.12
N ARG A 388 -10.07 25.89 8.33
CA ARG A 388 -10.70 25.44 9.57
C ARG A 388 -11.57 26.57 10.10
N ILE A 389 -12.85 26.27 10.34
CA ILE A 389 -13.83 27.20 10.87
C ILE A 389 -14.13 26.76 12.31
N GLY A 390 -13.55 27.48 13.28
CA GLY A 390 -13.57 27.08 14.67
C GLY A 390 -12.86 25.72 14.91
N GLU A 391 -13.29 25.02 15.94
CA GLU A 391 -12.69 23.73 16.35
C GLU A 391 -13.30 22.52 15.62
N HIS A 392 -14.46 22.67 14.99
CA HIS A 392 -15.27 21.54 14.55
C HIS A 392 -15.42 21.41 13.03
N TRP A 393 -15.18 22.44 12.25
CA TRP A 393 -15.45 22.42 10.83
C TRP A 393 -14.19 22.65 9.97
N ALA A 394 -14.11 21.99 8.86
CA ALA A 394 -13.12 22.30 7.83
C ALA A 394 -13.78 22.29 6.45
N VAL A 395 -13.45 23.33 5.66
CA VAL A 395 -13.76 23.42 4.23
C VAL A 395 -12.48 23.17 3.46
N GLU A 396 -12.54 22.26 2.50
CA GLU A 396 -11.40 21.89 1.66
C GLU A 396 -11.82 21.94 0.20
N ALA A 397 -11.01 22.61 -0.61
CA ALA A 397 -11.22 22.73 -2.05
C ALA A 397 -9.96 22.30 -2.80
N LYS A 398 -10.13 21.67 -3.95
CA LYS A 398 -9.05 21.20 -4.83
C LYS A 398 -9.47 21.30 -6.29
N VAL A 399 -8.57 21.77 -7.12
CA VAL A 399 -8.69 21.74 -8.58
C VAL A 399 -7.46 21.06 -9.17
N VAL A 400 -7.65 20.17 -10.13
CA VAL A 400 -6.58 19.52 -10.88
C VAL A 400 -6.83 19.77 -12.35
N THR A 401 -5.85 20.33 -13.05
CA THR A 401 -5.90 20.55 -14.51
C THR A 401 -4.72 19.86 -15.17
N THR A 402 -4.98 19.12 -16.23
CA THR A 402 -3.95 18.42 -17.01
C THR A 402 -3.99 18.89 -18.46
N LEU A 403 -2.85 19.35 -18.95
CA LEU A 403 -2.64 19.86 -20.31
C LEU A 403 -1.64 18.95 -21.04
N PRO A 404 -2.12 17.94 -21.78
CA PRO A 404 -1.23 17.08 -22.56
C PRO A 404 -0.66 17.85 -23.76
N MET A 405 0.66 17.67 -23.99
CA MET A 405 1.38 18.36 -25.08
C MET A 405 1.54 17.49 -26.33
N GLN A 406 1.45 16.18 -26.20
CA GLN A 406 1.54 15.23 -27.31
C GLN A 406 0.65 14.00 -27.07
N PRO A 407 0.05 13.41 -28.10
CA PRO A 407 -0.63 12.14 -27.98
C PRO A 407 0.37 11.05 -27.54
N ASN A 408 -0.07 10.14 -26.68
CA ASN A 408 0.74 9.02 -26.24
C ASN A 408 1.13 8.13 -27.43
N ARG A 409 2.43 7.82 -27.60
CA ARG A 409 2.90 6.83 -28.55
C ARG A 409 2.26 5.47 -28.22
N GLY A 410 1.39 4.98 -29.08
CA GLY A 410 0.70 3.69 -28.90
C GLY A 410 -0.81 3.78 -28.62
N THR A 411 -1.37 4.96 -28.43
CA THR A 411 -2.82 5.18 -28.45
C THR A 411 -3.15 6.17 -29.55
N SER A 412 -4.03 5.80 -30.46
CA SER A 412 -4.51 6.67 -31.55
C SER A 412 -5.38 7.84 -31.07
N ARG A 413 -5.56 8.01 -29.77
CA ARG A 413 -6.35 9.09 -29.17
C ARG A 413 -5.45 10.03 -28.38
N ALA A 414 -5.54 11.32 -28.67
CA ALA A 414 -4.99 12.37 -27.83
C ALA A 414 -5.58 12.23 -26.42
N THR A 415 -4.73 12.30 -25.40
CA THR A 415 -5.21 12.38 -24.01
C THR A 415 -6.00 13.70 -23.88
N PRO A 416 -7.28 13.67 -23.52
CA PRO A 416 -8.05 14.90 -23.43
C PRO A 416 -7.49 15.79 -22.31
N GLN A 417 -7.60 17.10 -22.51
CA GLN A 417 -7.47 18.03 -21.39
C GLN A 417 -8.53 17.70 -20.37
N THR A 418 -8.14 17.54 -19.12
CA THR A 418 -9.07 17.27 -18.01
C THR A 418 -8.95 18.33 -16.95
N THR A 419 -10.08 18.72 -16.39
CA THR A 419 -10.14 19.56 -15.20
C THR A 419 -11.10 18.91 -14.22
N GLU A 420 -10.62 18.62 -13.01
CA GLU A 420 -11.38 17.99 -11.95
C GLU A 420 -11.47 18.98 -10.77
N PHE A 421 -12.67 19.11 -10.21
CA PHE A 421 -12.91 19.91 -9.01
C PHE A 421 -13.37 18.98 -7.88
N ALA A 422 -12.91 19.28 -6.67
CA ALA A 422 -13.40 18.63 -5.47
C ALA A 422 -13.59 19.67 -4.37
N LEU A 423 -14.73 19.58 -3.70
CA LEU A 423 -15.09 20.38 -2.52
C LEU A 423 -15.53 19.42 -1.41
N SER A 424 -15.06 19.64 -0.22
CA SER A 424 -15.44 18.86 0.96
C SER A 424 -15.72 19.79 2.14
N LEU A 425 -16.81 19.52 2.85
CA LEU A 425 -17.09 20.05 4.17
C LEU A 425 -17.02 18.90 5.16
N SER A 426 -16.25 19.03 6.20
CA SER A 426 -16.05 17.98 7.18
C SER A 426 -16.18 18.48 8.62
N LEU A 427 -16.72 17.65 9.49
CA LEU A 427 -16.64 17.77 10.94
C LEU A 427 -15.27 17.22 11.37
N LEU A 428 -14.52 17.97 12.19
CA LEU A 428 -13.18 17.63 12.67
C LEU A 428 -13.21 16.72 13.88
#